data_c15e625086b0a630a5056734672bcf80
#
_entry.id   c15e625086b0a630a5056734672bcf80
#
_cell.length_a   1.000
_cell.length_b   1.000
_cell.length_c   1.000
_cell.angle_alpha   90.00
_cell.angle_beta   90.00
_cell.angle_gamma   90.00
#
_symmetry.space_group_name_H-M   'P 1'
#
loop_
_entity.id
_entity.type
_entity.pdbx_description
1 polymer ?
#
loop_
_entity_poly.entity_id
_entity_poly.type
_entity_poly.pdbx_seq_one_letter_code
_entity_poly.pdbx_strand_id
1 'polypeptide(L)'
;VKTVTIIGVGNAGGALAIALSRAGYRIDKLVHKSSETARKIKSKNISSAALSKWPRIGELTSEIVIIAVPDPEIDAVTRCLKQFVSKGQTVLHTSGSLTSSELDGLARLGCHTGSIHPLVSISDPFRGAEQFEGAYFCVEGDKSAVSMARRIVKDLHGKSFALKPAKKALYHAAAVTSAGHVTALFDVAVEMLTKAGVTKPEASRILFPLILSAAENLGRQSTDAAITGSFARLDIAAFERHLASFGPLSEPIQQLYLILAERSLDIVERRDGPGKALTAFRKRISIAKRNSK
;
A
#
# COMPACT_ATOMS: atom_id res chain seq x y z
N VAL A 1 26.95 1.67 15.05
CA VAL A 1 25.47 1.46 15.07
C VAL A 1 24.83 2.74 14.55
N LYS A 2 24.04 2.65 13.46
CA LYS A 2 23.32 3.82 12.93
C LYS A 2 22.17 4.22 13.82
N THR A 3 21.97 5.53 13.93
CA THR A 3 20.95 6.12 14.80
C THR A 3 19.78 6.64 13.97
N VAL A 4 18.55 6.44 14.44
CA VAL A 4 17.33 6.77 13.72
C VAL A 4 16.34 7.52 14.62
N THR A 5 15.78 8.60 14.11
CA THR A 5 14.57 9.22 14.66
C THR A 5 13.38 8.93 13.74
N ILE A 6 12.26 8.51 14.30
CA ILE A 6 11.00 8.31 13.58
C ILE A 6 10.02 9.42 13.95
N ILE A 7 9.53 10.15 12.96
CA ILE A 7 8.51 11.19 13.10
C ILE A 7 7.18 10.67 12.52
N GLY A 8 6.20 10.52 13.40
CA GLY A 8 4.95 9.83 13.07
C GLY A 8 4.99 8.36 13.44
N VAL A 9 4.50 8.04 14.66
CA VAL A 9 4.48 6.67 15.20
C VAL A 9 3.07 6.08 15.05
N GLY A 10 2.60 6.07 13.80
CA GLY A 10 1.41 5.35 13.37
C GLY A 10 1.74 3.91 12.96
N ASN A 11 0.90 3.30 12.09
CA ASN A 11 1.13 1.93 11.64
C ASN A 11 2.47 1.77 10.91
N ALA A 12 2.73 2.58 9.88
CA ALA A 12 3.97 2.46 9.10
C ALA A 12 5.21 2.88 9.89
N GLY A 13 5.20 4.06 10.54
CA GLY A 13 6.35 4.53 11.32
C GLY A 13 6.62 3.67 12.54
N GLY A 14 5.58 3.13 13.18
CA GLY A 14 5.72 2.17 14.27
C GLY A 14 6.33 0.84 13.83
N ALA A 15 5.87 0.30 12.70
CA ALA A 15 6.42 -0.91 12.12
C ALA A 15 7.90 -0.73 11.73
N LEU A 16 8.24 0.41 11.09
CA LEU A 16 9.64 0.74 10.76
C LEU A 16 10.50 0.86 12.01
N ALA A 17 10.02 1.52 13.08
CA ALA A 17 10.76 1.64 14.32
C ALA A 17 11.08 0.28 14.93
N ILE A 18 10.10 -0.64 14.97
CA ILE A 18 10.27 -1.99 15.49
C ILE A 18 11.26 -2.78 14.62
N ALA A 19 11.06 -2.79 13.31
CA ALA A 19 11.89 -3.56 12.38
C ALA A 19 13.34 -3.07 12.38
N LEU A 20 13.56 -1.75 12.35
CA LEU A 20 14.90 -1.16 12.41
C LEU A 20 15.62 -1.49 13.72
N SER A 21 14.90 -1.43 14.84
CA SER A 21 15.46 -1.83 16.14
C SER A 21 15.91 -3.29 16.14
N ARG A 22 15.09 -4.19 15.59
CA ARG A 22 15.44 -5.63 15.42
C ARG A 22 16.64 -5.83 14.49
N ALA A 23 16.77 -4.98 13.47
CA ALA A 23 17.92 -4.98 12.53
C ALA A 23 19.19 -4.30 13.10
N GLY A 24 19.22 -3.96 14.39
CA GLY A 24 20.39 -3.42 15.07
C GLY A 24 20.58 -1.90 14.95
N TYR A 25 19.59 -1.17 14.45
CA TYR A 25 19.59 0.29 14.50
C TYR A 25 19.24 0.79 15.90
N ARG A 26 19.92 1.84 16.37
CA ARG A 26 19.53 2.51 17.59
C ARG A 26 18.44 3.54 17.30
N ILE A 27 17.26 3.33 17.85
CA ILE A 27 16.17 4.30 17.75
C ILE A 27 16.38 5.34 18.85
N ASP A 28 16.84 6.53 18.48
CA ASP A 28 17.09 7.62 19.43
C ASP A 28 15.79 8.26 19.89
N LYS A 29 14.86 8.50 18.93
CA LYS A 29 13.64 9.25 19.25
C LYS A 29 12.43 8.75 18.44
N LEU A 30 11.30 8.69 19.12
CA LEU A 30 9.97 8.48 18.56
C LEU A 30 9.13 9.74 18.75
N VAL A 31 8.84 10.46 17.65
CA VAL A 31 8.03 11.68 17.67
C VAL A 31 6.59 11.35 17.31
N HIS A 32 5.64 11.73 18.17
CA HIS A 32 4.24 11.33 18.02
C HIS A 32 3.27 12.48 18.33
N LYS A 33 2.06 12.44 17.75
CA LYS A 33 0.92 13.27 18.15
C LYS A 33 0.15 12.65 19.32
N SER A 34 -0.13 11.34 19.24
CA SER A 34 -0.78 10.53 20.28
C SER A 34 0.23 9.60 20.95
N SER A 35 0.22 9.53 22.27
CA SER A 35 1.25 8.83 23.05
C SER A 35 1.02 7.32 23.18
N GLU A 36 -0.19 6.79 22.92
CA GLU A 36 -0.52 5.40 23.27
C GLU A 36 0.29 4.40 22.46
N THR A 37 0.22 4.46 21.11
CA THR A 37 0.98 3.55 20.23
C THR A 37 2.49 3.69 20.45
N ALA A 38 2.98 4.93 20.57
CA ALA A 38 4.40 5.18 20.82
C ALA A 38 4.88 4.60 22.15
N ARG A 39 4.07 4.68 23.22
CA ARG A 39 4.39 4.06 24.53
C ARG A 39 4.39 2.54 24.45
N LYS A 40 3.40 1.93 23.78
CA LYS A 40 3.34 0.47 23.56
C LYS A 40 4.56 -0.02 22.81
N ILE A 41 4.97 0.68 21.75
CA ILE A 41 6.16 0.33 20.96
C ILE A 41 7.41 0.48 21.82
N LYS A 42 7.57 1.61 22.52
CA LYS A 42 8.71 1.80 23.40
C LYS A 42 8.84 0.71 24.45
N SER A 43 7.76 0.42 25.18
CA SER A 43 7.80 -0.54 26.30
C SER A 43 8.09 -1.97 25.86
N LYS A 44 7.60 -2.38 24.66
CA LYS A 44 7.73 -3.77 24.22
C LYS A 44 8.96 -4.03 23.35
N ASN A 45 9.43 -3.05 22.59
CA ASN A 45 10.42 -3.27 21.54
C ASN A 45 11.62 -2.32 21.53
N ILE A 46 11.53 -1.10 22.10
CA ILE A 46 12.55 -0.05 21.95
C ILE A 46 12.67 0.76 23.24
N SER A 47 13.10 0.12 24.31
CA SER A 47 13.14 0.74 25.67
C SER A 47 14.03 1.98 25.77
N SER A 48 15.11 2.06 24.98
CA SER A 48 16.08 3.17 24.99
C SER A 48 15.60 4.43 24.26
N ALA A 49 14.58 4.34 23.39
CA ALA A 49 14.13 5.49 22.61
C ALA A 49 13.51 6.59 23.48
N ALA A 50 13.86 7.85 23.22
CA ALA A 50 13.16 8.98 23.79
C ALA A 50 11.80 9.18 23.14
N LEU A 51 10.76 9.51 23.92
CA LEU A 51 9.46 9.91 23.40
C LEU A 51 9.39 11.45 23.35
N SER A 52 9.00 12.00 22.21
CA SER A 52 8.77 13.42 22.03
C SER A 52 7.41 13.68 21.44
N LYS A 53 6.69 14.65 22.00
CA LYS A 53 5.38 15.06 21.51
C LYS A 53 5.54 16.16 20.45
N TRP A 54 4.96 15.95 19.27
CA TRP A 54 4.89 16.97 18.23
C TRP A 54 4.15 18.24 18.72
N PRO A 55 4.63 19.47 18.41
CA PRO A 55 5.83 19.82 17.65
C PRO A 55 7.10 20.00 18.52
N ARG A 56 7.07 19.70 19.81
CA ARG A 56 8.21 19.88 20.73
C ARG A 56 9.17 18.70 20.63
N ILE A 57 9.95 18.65 19.52
CA ILE A 57 10.79 17.50 19.20
C ILE A 57 12.22 17.60 19.78
N GLY A 58 12.70 18.80 20.10
CA GLY A 58 14.06 19.04 20.55
C GLY A 58 15.11 18.70 19.47
N GLU A 59 16.38 18.78 19.84
CA GLU A 59 17.50 18.51 18.93
C GLU A 59 17.43 17.10 18.32
N LEU A 60 17.79 16.98 17.04
CA LEU A 60 17.88 15.73 16.29
C LEU A 60 19.33 15.37 16.00
N THR A 61 19.88 14.49 16.81
CA THR A 61 21.28 14.02 16.70
C THR A 61 21.43 12.75 15.87
N SER A 62 20.33 12.13 15.47
CA SER A 62 20.33 10.88 14.69
C SER A 62 20.88 11.09 13.30
N GLU A 63 21.66 10.13 12.79
CA GLU A 63 22.15 10.12 11.41
C GLU A 63 20.99 10.07 10.39
N ILE A 64 19.88 9.42 10.75
CA ILE A 64 18.72 9.18 9.88
C ILE A 64 17.47 9.70 10.56
N VAL A 65 16.67 10.47 9.81
CA VAL A 65 15.34 10.92 10.21
C VAL A 65 14.32 10.36 9.22
N ILE A 66 13.34 9.61 9.70
CA ILE A 66 12.27 9.06 8.87
C ILE A 66 10.95 9.73 9.22
N ILE A 67 10.34 10.40 8.24
CA ILE A 67 9.04 11.07 8.34
C ILE A 67 7.96 10.10 7.85
N ALA A 68 7.17 9.56 8.77
CA ALA A 68 6.10 8.59 8.54
C ALA A 68 4.73 9.14 8.99
N VAL A 69 4.44 10.37 8.59
CA VAL A 69 3.17 11.05 8.81
C VAL A 69 2.29 10.96 7.54
N PRO A 70 0.98 11.23 7.61
CA PRO A 70 0.13 11.37 6.44
C PRO A 70 0.68 12.39 5.42
N ASP A 71 0.50 12.14 4.13
CA ASP A 71 1.03 12.97 3.05
C ASP A 71 0.76 14.48 3.24
N PRO A 72 -0.46 14.95 3.61
CA PRO A 72 -0.72 16.37 3.82
C PRO A 72 0.08 17.03 4.96
N GLU A 73 0.68 16.23 5.84
CA GLU A 73 1.45 16.75 6.98
C GLU A 73 2.96 16.85 6.70
N ILE A 74 3.46 16.23 5.62
CA ILE A 74 4.90 16.15 5.32
C ILE A 74 5.51 17.54 5.18
N ASP A 75 4.87 18.45 4.45
CA ASP A 75 5.36 19.81 4.26
C ASP A 75 5.45 20.60 5.59
N ALA A 76 4.43 20.50 6.45
CA ALA A 76 4.46 21.14 7.77
C ALA A 76 5.57 20.58 8.66
N VAL A 77 5.77 19.26 8.62
CA VAL A 77 6.88 18.59 9.32
C VAL A 77 8.21 19.05 8.76
N THR A 78 8.38 19.08 7.45
CA THR A 78 9.61 19.55 6.78
C THR A 78 9.98 20.98 7.19
N ARG A 79 9.00 21.90 7.21
CA ARG A 79 9.23 23.28 7.65
C ARG A 79 9.69 23.36 9.11
N CYS A 80 9.06 22.60 9.98
CA CYS A 80 9.43 22.56 11.41
C CYS A 80 10.85 22.00 11.62
N LEU A 81 11.22 20.97 10.85
CA LEU A 81 12.51 20.29 10.97
C LEU A 81 13.71 21.17 10.64
N LYS A 82 13.54 22.24 9.85
CA LYS A 82 14.64 23.13 9.44
C LYS A 82 15.49 23.67 10.62
N GLN A 83 14.90 23.83 11.77
CA GLN A 83 15.59 24.34 12.98
C GLN A 83 16.25 23.24 13.82
N PHE A 84 16.07 21.97 13.46
CA PHE A 84 16.52 20.84 14.26
C PHE A 84 17.50 19.90 13.51
N VAL A 85 17.52 19.98 12.17
CA VAL A 85 18.40 19.14 11.36
C VAL A 85 19.80 19.75 11.22
N SER A 86 20.78 18.89 11.00
CA SER A 86 22.17 19.25 10.74
C SER A 86 22.61 18.78 9.34
N LYS A 87 23.59 19.48 8.78
CA LYS A 87 24.21 19.09 7.50
C LYS A 87 24.71 17.64 7.54
N GLY A 88 24.46 16.90 6.47
CA GLY A 88 24.90 15.50 6.32
C GLY A 88 23.91 14.47 6.87
N GLN A 89 22.88 14.86 7.60
CA GLN A 89 21.83 13.93 8.03
C GLN A 89 21.04 13.43 6.81
N THR A 90 20.60 12.18 6.84
CA THR A 90 19.69 11.61 5.84
C THR A 90 18.26 11.76 6.32
N VAL A 91 17.43 12.46 5.56
CA VAL A 91 16.00 12.63 5.84
C VAL A 91 15.18 11.94 4.78
N LEU A 92 14.35 10.99 5.18
CA LEU A 92 13.51 10.20 4.29
C LEU A 92 12.04 10.37 4.69
N HIS A 93 11.13 10.43 3.72
CA HIS A 93 9.70 10.28 4.00
C HIS A 93 9.17 8.95 3.47
N THR A 94 8.05 8.48 4.01
CA THR A 94 7.46 7.19 3.64
C THR A 94 6.31 7.30 2.63
N SER A 95 6.00 8.47 2.09
CA SER A 95 4.95 8.63 1.08
C SER A 95 5.25 7.83 -0.19
N GLY A 96 4.25 7.14 -0.69
CA GLY A 96 4.31 6.44 -1.98
C GLY A 96 4.03 7.35 -3.17
N SER A 97 3.30 8.45 -2.97
CA SER A 97 2.86 9.37 -4.04
C SER A 97 3.74 10.61 -4.18
N LEU A 98 4.19 11.18 -3.06
CA LEU A 98 5.02 12.39 -3.02
C LEU A 98 6.49 12.07 -3.33
N THR A 99 7.19 13.05 -3.89
CA THR A 99 8.62 12.93 -4.25
C THR A 99 9.51 13.52 -3.16
N SER A 100 10.82 13.29 -3.24
CA SER A 100 11.82 13.91 -2.36
C SER A 100 11.82 15.44 -2.40
N SER A 101 11.21 16.07 -3.42
CA SER A 101 11.07 17.53 -3.49
C SER A 101 10.30 18.14 -2.31
N GLU A 102 9.45 17.36 -1.64
CA GLU A 102 8.82 17.79 -0.38
C GLU A 102 9.85 18.14 0.71
N LEU A 103 11.06 17.61 0.58
CA LEU A 103 12.17 17.83 1.50
C LEU A 103 13.22 18.84 1.00
N ASP A 104 12.97 19.57 -0.10
CA ASP A 104 13.91 20.53 -0.70
C ASP A 104 14.38 21.58 0.30
N GLY A 105 13.51 21.96 1.23
CA GLY A 105 13.87 22.90 2.29
C GLY A 105 14.97 22.39 3.22
N LEU A 106 15.07 21.06 3.40
CA LEU A 106 16.12 20.41 4.19
C LEU A 106 17.36 20.11 3.33
N ALA A 107 17.15 19.78 2.04
CA ALA A 107 18.24 19.61 1.09
C ALA A 107 19.11 20.90 1.00
N ARG A 108 18.47 22.07 0.98
CA ARG A 108 19.16 23.36 0.99
C ARG A 108 19.98 23.63 2.27
N LEU A 109 19.68 22.95 3.35
CA LEU A 109 20.47 22.96 4.60
C LEU A 109 21.60 21.93 4.61
N GLY A 110 21.77 21.19 3.49
CA GLY A 110 22.83 20.19 3.34
C GLY A 110 22.47 18.79 3.85
N CYS A 111 21.19 18.51 4.08
CA CYS A 111 20.70 17.15 4.34
C CYS A 111 20.65 16.33 3.03
N HIS A 112 20.81 15.03 3.16
CA HIS A 112 20.51 14.07 2.09
C HIS A 112 19.02 13.72 2.14
N THR A 113 18.28 13.97 1.05
CA THR A 113 16.83 13.86 1.07
C THR A 113 16.29 12.83 0.09
N GLY A 114 15.29 12.06 0.53
CA GLY A 114 14.69 11.04 -0.29
C GLY A 114 13.40 10.47 0.29
N SER A 115 12.93 9.42 -0.35
CA SER A 115 11.77 8.65 0.12
C SER A 115 12.09 7.16 0.20
N ILE A 116 11.43 6.48 1.14
CA ILE A 116 11.46 5.03 1.34
C ILE A 116 10.03 4.56 1.60
N HIS A 117 9.35 4.08 0.57
CA HIS A 117 7.96 3.64 0.67
C HIS A 117 7.87 2.12 0.72
N PRO A 118 7.51 1.51 1.86
CA PRO A 118 7.27 0.07 1.94
C PRO A 118 5.98 -0.31 1.21
N LEU A 119 6.07 -1.27 0.28
CA LEU A 119 4.92 -1.77 -0.48
C LEU A 119 4.26 -2.92 0.26
N VAL A 120 3.68 -2.60 1.42
CA VAL A 120 2.96 -3.53 2.31
C VAL A 120 1.72 -2.86 2.89
N SER A 121 0.68 -3.65 3.17
CA SER A 121 -0.56 -3.18 3.79
C SER A 121 -0.45 -3.31 5.32
N ILE A 122 -0.16 -2.20 6.01
CA ILE A 122 0.11 -2.19 7.45
C ILE A 122 -1.13 -1.70 8.21
N SER A 123 -1.88 -2.62 8.79
CA SER A 123 -3.03 -2.33 9.66
C SER A 123 -2.66 -2.25 11.15
N ASP A 124 -1.54 -2.87 11.54
CA ASP A 124 -1.00 -2.89 12.90
C ASP A 124 0.53 -2.81 12.87
N PRO A 125 1.18 -1.97 13.70
CA PRO A 125 2.63 -1.78 13.64
C PRO A 125 3.44 -3.01 14.07
N PHE A 126 2.90 -3.86 14.93
CA PHE A 126 3.63 -5.04 15.41
C PHE A 126 3.69 -6.13 14.34
N ARG A 127 2.56 -6.42 13.70
CA ARG A 127 2.49 -7.33 12.54
C ARG A 127 3.18 -6.74 11.33
N GLY A 128 3.02 -5.44 11.09
CA GLY A 128 3.64 -4.73 9.96
C GLY A 128 5.16 -4.83 9.97
N ALA A 129 5.80 -4.86 11.13
CA ALA A 129 7.24 -5.02 11.24
C ALA A 129 7.75 -6.36 10.67
N GLU A 130 6.95 -7.41 10.72
CA GLU A 130 7.28 -8.74 10.19
C GLU A 130 7.05 -8.83 8.67
N GLN A 131 6.17 -7.98 8.13
CA GLN A 131 5.83 -7.97 6.71
C GLN A 131 6.90 -7.30 5.82
N PHE A 132 7.94 -6.69 6.40
CA PHE A 132 9.01 -6.07 5.62
C PHE A 132 9.98 -7.10 5.02
N GLU A 133 10.10 -8.27 5.62
CA GLU A 133 10.89 -9.37 5.07
C GLU A 133 10.33 -9.81 3.70
N GLY A 134 11.18 -9.82 2.68
CA GLY A 134 10.79 -10.12 1.31
C GLY A 134 9.98 -9.02 0.59
N ALA A 135 9.51 -7.99 1.30
CA ALA A 135 8.72 -6.91 0.73
C ALA A 135 9.53 -6.02 -0.22
N TYR A 136 8.85 -5.41 -1.17
CA TYR A 136 9.42 -4.39 -2.03
C TYR A 136 9.31 -3.00 -1.41
N PHE A 137 10.33 -2.18 -1.63
CA PHE A 137 10.36 -0.78 -1.23
C PHE A 137 10.69 0.09 -2.43
N CYS A 138 9.88 1.10 -2.69
CA CYS A 138 10.21 2.14 -3.66
C CYS A 138 11.12 3.18 -3.00
N VAL A 139 12.28 3.44 -3.62
CA VAL A 139 13.24 4.43 -3.14
C VAL A 139 13.49 5.49 -4.21
N GLU A 140 13.58 6.75 -3.79
CA GLU A 140 13.80 7.89 -4.67
C GLU A 140 14.44 9.02 -3.87
N GLY A 141 15.22 9.91 -4.51
CA GLY A 141 15.89 11.04 -3.89
C GLY A 141 17.29 11.29 -4.43
N ASP A 142 18.11 12.02 -3.70
CA ASP A 142 19.54 12.18 -4.02
C ASP A 142 20.32 10.87 -3.85
N LYS A 143 21.52 10.82 -4.43
CA LYS A 143 22.35 9.59 -4.45
C LYS A 143 22.65 9.05 -3.05
N SER A 144 22.94 9.91 -2.09
CA SER A 144 23.27 9.50 -0.73
C SER A 144 22.03 9.00 0.02
N ALA A 145 20.89 9.69 -0.10
CA ALA A 145 19.62 9.27 0.48
C ALA A 145 19.15 7.92 -0.10
N VAL A 146 19.25 7.74 -1.42
CA VAL A 146 18.89 6.46 -2.08
C VAL A 146 19.82 5.34 -1.63
N SER A 147 21.14 5.59 -1.49
CA SER A 147 22.08 4.62 -0.97
C SER A 147 21.73 4.18 0.45
N MET A 148 21.40 5.15 1.32
CA MET A 148 20.96 4.88 2.70
C MET A 148 19.64 4.11 2.73
N ALA A 149 18.65 4.52 1.94
CA ALA A 149 17.36 3.84 1.85
C ALA A 149 17.53 2.38 1.40
N ARG A 150 18.36 2.12 0.39
CA ARG A 150 18.66 0.76 -0.07
C ARG A 150 19.34 -0.08 1.01
N ARG A 151 20.25 0.51 1.78
CA ARG A 151 20.87 -0.16 2.92
C ARG A 151 19.83 -0.55 3.96
N ILE A 152 18.96 0.40 4.36
CA ILE A 152 17.85 0.14 5.29
C ILE A 152 17.00 -1.03 4.78
N VAL A 153 16.58 -1.01 3.51
CA VAL A 153 15.76 -2.08 2.93
C VAL A 153 16.47 -3.43 2.98
N LYS A 154 17.76 -3.47 2.66
CA LYS A 154 18.57 -4.70 2.74
C LYS A 154 18.66 -5.23 4.18
N ASP A 155 18.88 -4.34 5.16
CA ASP A 155 18.97 -4.70 6.57
C ASP A 155 17.62 -5.18 7.15
N LEU A 156 16.50 -4.78 6.52
CA LEU A 156 15.14 -5.29 6.77
C LEU A 156 14.79 -6.54 5.95
N HIS A 157 15.76 -7.17 5.27
CA HIS A 157 15.56 -8.31 4.37
C HIS A 157 14.55 -8.08 3.25
N GLY A 158 14.31 -6.82 2.88
CA GLY A 158 13.45 -6.41 1.76
C GLY A 158 14.18 -6.28 0.43
N LYS A 159 13.43 -5.92 -0.59
CA LYS A 159 13.91 -5.67 -1.95
C LYS A 159 13.63 -4.22 -2.34
N SER A 160 14.62 -3.49 -2.84
CA SER A 160 14.42 -2.10 -3.26
C SER A 160 14.37 -1.97 -4.78
N PHE A 161 13.54 -1.06 -5.25
CA PHE A 161 13.54 -0.58 -6.63
C PHE A 161 13.38 0.93 -6.65
N ALA A 162 13.76 1.55 -7.77
CA ALA A 162 13.68 2.99 -7.94
C ALA A 162 12.79 3.35 -9.12
N LEU A 163 12.12 4.49 -9.02
CA LEU A 163 11.31 5.07 -10.09
C LEU A 163 11.75 6.52 -10.33
N LYS A 164 11.50 7.00 -11.55
CA LYS A 164 11.59 8.44 -11.83
C LYS A 164 10.54 9.18 -10.98
N PRO A 165 10.87 10.34 -10.37
CA PRO A 165 9.95 11.08 -9.51
C PRO A 165 8.56 11.29 -10.14
N ALA A 166 8.51 11.68 -11.42
CA ALA A 166 7.26 11.90 -12.16
C ALA A 166 6.36 10.66 -12.30
N LYS A 167 6.83 9.47 -11.94
CA LYS A 167 6.05 8.21 -12.01
C LYS A 167 5.51 7.76 -10.65
N LYS A 168 5.87 8.43 -9.55
CA LYS A 168 5.47 8.01 -8.21
C LYS A 168 3.96 8.00 -8.00
N ALA A 169 3.25 9.01 -8.48
CA ALA A 169 1.78 9.06 -8.33
C ALA A 169 1.09 7.86 -9.00
N LEU A 170 1.50 7.51 -10.23
CA LEU A 170 0.96 6.33 -10.93
C LEU A 170 1.35 5.02 -10.23
N TYR A 171 2.58 4.92 -9.75
CA TYR A 171 3.02 3.79 -8.94
C TYR A 171 2.16 3.63 -7.68
N HIS A 172 1.91 4.73 -6.95
CA HIS A 172 1.10 4.68 -5.75
C HIS A 172 -0.36 4.31 -6.06
N ALA A 173 -0.92 4.81 -7.17
CA ALA A 173 -2.24 4.38 -7.62
C ALA A 173 -2.29 2.86 -7.90
N ALA A 174 -1.24 2.29 -8.51
CA ALA A 174 -1.15 0.84 -8.70
C ALA A 174 -1.08 0.08 -7.36
N ALA A 175 -0.33 0.60 -6.38
CA ALA A 175 -0.25 0.03 -5.03
C ALA A 175 -1.63 0.07 -4.32
N VAL A 176 -2.33 1.20 -4.38
CA VAL A 176 -3.68 1.34 -3.84
C VAL A 176 -4.64 0.37 -4.52
N THR A 177 -4.53 0.21 -5.84
CA THR A 177 -5.37 -0.72 -6.62
C THR A 177 -5.13 -2.16 -6.20
N SER A 178 -3.89 -2.56 -5.95
CA SER A 178 -3.55 -3.94 -5.58
C SER A 178 -3.79 -4.29 -4.10
N ALA A 179 -4.08 -3.32 -3.23
CA ALA A 179 -4.32 -3.54 -1.80
C ALA A 179 -5.65 -2.93 -1.34
N GLY A 180 -5.76 -1.60 -1.30
CA GLY A 180 -6.96 -0.91 -0.81
C GLY A 180 -8.21 -1.22 -1.61
N HIS A 181 -8.11 -1.20 -2.96
CA HIS A 181 -9.25 -1.53 -3.82
C HIS A 181 -9.59 -3.03 -3.79
N VAL A 182 -8.63 -3.92 -3.54
CA VAL A 182 -8.94 -5.35 -3.31
C VAL A 182 -9.77 -5.52 -2.03
N THR A 183 -9.49 -4.74 -0.97
CA THR A 183 -10.33 -4.75 0.25
C THR A 183 -11.74 -4.24 -0.05
N ALA A 184 -11.88 -3.16 -0.82
CA ALA A 184 -13.19 -2.63 -1.22
C ALA A 184 -13.95 -3.64 -2.11
N LEU A 185 -13.26 -4.30 -3.04
CA LEU A 185 -13.86 -5.34 -3.89
C LEU A 185 -14.35 -6.54 -3.06
N PHE A 186 -13.58 -6.93 -2.03
CA PHE A 186 -14.00 -7.98 -1.11
C PHE A 186 -15.25 -7.58 -0.31
N ASP A 187 -15.34 -6.33 0.17
CA ASP A 187 -16.56 -5.83 0.86
C ASP A 187 -17.78 -5.87 -0.05
N VAL A 188 -17.63 -5.50 -1.34
CA VAL A 188 -18.71 -5.65 -2.34
C VAL A 188 -19.12 -7.12 -2.49
N ALA A 189 -18.20 -8.05 -2.59
CA ALA A 189 -18.53 -9.48 -2.69
C ALA A 189 -19.25 -9.99 -1.43
N VAL A 190 -18.85 -9.52 -0.25
CA VAL A 190 -19.53 -9.80 1.03
C VAL A 190 -20.96 -9.23 1.03
N GLU A 191 -21.17 -8.02 0.51
CA GLU A 191 -22.51 -7.45 0.37
C GLU A 191 -23.38 -8.29 -0.58
N MET A 192 -22.86 -8.69 -1.74
CA MET A 192 -23.58 -9.54 -2.69
C MET A 192 -24.03 -10.86 -2.02
N LEU A 193 -23.14 -11.54 -1.30
CA LEU A 193 -23.49 -12.78 -0.60
C LEU A 193 -24.46 -12.54 0.56
N THR A 194 -24.40 -11.38 1.20
CA THR A 194 -25.38 -10.99 2.23
C THR A 194 -26.77 -10.78 1.63
N LYS A 195 -26.87 -10.17 0.44
CA LYS A 195 -28.15 -10.04 -0.30
C LYS A 195 -28.70 -11.39 -0.75
N ALA A 196 -27.84 -12.40 -0.90
CA ALA A 196 -28.24 -13.79 -1.16
C ALA A 196 -28.70 -14.56 0.10
N GLY A 197 -28.77 -13.90 1.28
CA GLY A 197 -29.33 -14.47 2.52
C GLY A 197 -28.33 -14.97 3.54
N VAL A 198 -27.04 -14.75 3.35
CA VAL A 198 -25.97 -15.12 4.30
C VAL A 198 -25.68 -13.93 5.23
N THR A 199 -25.42 -14.14 6.52
CA THR A 199 -25.03 -13.06 7.43
C THR A 199 -23.67 -12.46 7.06
N LYS A 200 -23.49 -11.15 7.28
CA LYS A 200 -22.22 -10.47 6.92
C LYS A 200 -20.97 -11.13 7.51
N PRO A 201 -20.90 -11.53 8.80
CA PRO A 201 -19.75 -12.22 9.35
C PRO A 201 -19.48 -13.60 8.71
N GLU A 202 -20.53 -14.30 8.33
CA GLU A 202 -20.43 -15.61 7.68
C GLU A 202 -20.01 -15.47 6.23
N ALA A 203 -20.57 -14.52 5.48
CA ALA A 203 -20.19 -14.19 4.11
C ALA A 203 -18.68 -13.87 4.02
N SER A 204 -18.15 -13.08 4.95
CA SER A 204 -16.72 -12.79 5.02
C SER A 204 -15.88 -14.06 5.24
N ARG A 205 -16.30 -14.96 6.13
CA ARG A 205 -15.59 -16.24 6.38
C ARG A 205 -15.63 -17.18 5.17
N ILE A 206 -16.76 -17.24 4.47
CA ILE A 206 -16.95 -18.08 3.28
C ILE A 206 -16.09 -17.59 2.12
N LEU A 207 -16.04 -16.27 1.88
CA LEU A 207 -15.36 -15.69 0.72
C LEU A 207 -13.85 -15.52 0.92
N PHE A 208 -13.36 -15.44 2.17
CA PHE A 208 -11.94 -15.21 2.44
C PHE A 208 -11.01 -16.29 1.85
N PRO A 209 -11.27 -17.59 1.97
CA PRO A 209 -10.44 -18.61 1.33
C PRO A 209 -10.39 -18.49 -0.20
N LEU A 210 -11.47 -18.02 -0.83
CA LEU A 210 -11.53 -17.85 -2.28
C LEU A 210 -10.60 -16.71 -2.76
N ILE A 211 -10.62 -15.55 -2.07
CA ILE A 211 -9.72 -14.46 -2.42
C ILE A 211 -8.25 -14.82 -2.14
N LEU A 212 -7.99 -15.56 -1.06
CA LEU A 212 -6.64 -16.04 -0.76
C LEU A 212 -6.13 -16.97 -1.87
N SER A 213 -6.94 -17.92 -2.33
CA SER A 213 -6.60 -18.81 -3.45
C SER A 213 -6.35 -18.03 -4.76
N ALA A 214 -7.13 -17.00 -5.03
CA ALA A 214 -6.90 -16.13 -6.19
C ALA A 214 -5.57 -15.37 -6.09
N ALA A 215 -5.24 -14.84 -4.90
CA ALA A 215 -3.98 -14.17 -4.65
C ALA A 215 -2.76 -15.12 -4.77
N GLU A 216 -2.89 -16.34 -4.28
CA GLU A 216 -1.85 -17.38 -4.44
C GLU A 216 -1.61 -17.74 -5.91
N ASN A 217 -2.67 -17.85 -6.70
CA ASN A 217 -2.54 -18.09 -8.15
C ASN A 217 -1.79 -16.94 -8.84
N LEU A 218 -2.09 -15.68 -8.51
CA LEU A 218 -1.37 -14.51 -9.01
C LEU A 218 0.10 -14.48 -8.58
N GLY A 219 0.44 -15.04 -7.42
CA GLY A 219 1.82 -15.15 -6.94
C GLY A 219 2.65 -16.21 -7.67
N ARG A 220 2.00 -17.19 -8.33
CA ARG A 220 2.66 -18.32 -8.98
C ARG A 220 2.68 -18.23 -10.52
N GLN A 221 1.79 -17.45 -11.11
CA GLN A 221 1.62 -17.40 -12.56
C GLN A 221 1.19 -16.01 -13.02
N SER A 222 1.19 -15.77 -14.35
CA SER A 222 0.74 -14.49 -14.92
C SER A 222 -0.77 -14.29 -14.72
N THR A 223 -1.24 -13.03 -14.81
CA THR A 223 -2.67 -12.72 -14.77
C THR A 223 -3.48 -13.46 -15.82
N ASP A 224 -2.88 -13.66 -17.00
CA ASP A 224 -3.55 -14.33 -18.13
C ASP A 224 -3.73 -15.84 -17.87
N ALA A 225 -2.82 -16.47 -17.11
CA ALA A 225 -2.94 -17.85 -16.68
C ALA A 225 -3.79 -18.00 -15.39
N ALA A 226 -3.79 -16.97 -14.53
CA ALA A 226 -4.49 -17.03 -13.24
C ALA A 226 -6.00 -16.85 -13.35
N ILE A 227 -6.54 -16.30 -14.47
CA ILE A 227 -7.97 -16.11 -14.65
C ILE A 227 -8.70 -17.45 -14.73
N THR A 228 -9.75 -17.60 -13.94
CA THR A 228 -10.58 -18.82 -13.85
C THR A 228 -12.08 -18.47 -13.90
N GLY A 229 -12.94 -19.48 -13.78
CA GLY A 229 -14.39 -19.28 -13.65
C GLY A 229 -15.11 -19.04 -14.97
N SER A 230 -16.29 -18.43 -14.90
CA SER A 230 -17.23 -18.25 -16.01
C SER A 230 -16.66 -17.36 -17.12
N PHE A 231 -15.95 -16.30 -16.78
CA PHE A 231 -15.32 -15.40 -17.76
C PHE A 231 -14.18 -16.10 -18.52
N ALA A 232 -13.36 -16.86 -17.83
CA ALA A 232 -12.28 -17.63 -18.47
C ALA A 232 -12.78 -18.66 -19.49
N ARG A 233 -14.00 -19.16 -19.32
CA ARG A 233 -14.67 -20.11 -20.21
C ARG A 233 -15.64 -19.46 -21.21
N LEU A 234 -15.73 -18.12 -21.20
CA LEU A 234 -16.68 -17.36 -22.00
C LEU A 234 -18.14 -17.81 -21.81
N ASP A 235 -18.56 -18.15 -20.58
CA ASP A 235 -19.88 -18.63 -20.21
C ASP A 235 -20.89 -17.46 -20.15
N ILE A 236 -21.43 -17.08 -21.30
CA ILE A 236 -22.44 -16.02 -21.43
C ILE A 236 -23.71 -16.36 -20.63
N ALA A 237 -24.10 -17.65 -20.58
CA ALA A 237 -25.30 -18.04 -19.84
C ALA A 237 -25.17 -17.84 -18.35
N ALA A 238 -24.00 -18.09 -17.78
CA ALA A 238 -23.71 -17.74 -16.37
C ALA A 238 -23.77 -16.23 -16.14
N PHE A 239 -23.19 -15.43 -17.04
CA PHE A 239 -23.26 -13.97 -16.97
C PHE A 239 -24.69 -13.44 -16.98
N GLU A 240 -25.56 -13.95 -17.85
CA GLU A 240 -26.99 -13.57 -17.89
C GLU A 240 -27.71 -13.92 -16.57
N ARG A 241 -27.44 -15.09 -15.99
CA ARG A 241 -27.99 -15.44 -14.66
C ARG A 241 -27.52 -14.49 -13.56
N HIS A 242 -26.25 -14.06 -13.61
CA HIS A 242 -25.76 -13.06 -12.67
C HIS A 242 -26.51 -11.73 -12.80
N LEU A 243 -26.67 -11.21 -14.04
CA LEU A 243 -27.40 -9.96 -14.27
C LEU A 243 -28.86 -10.05 -13.80
N ALA A 244 -29.54 -11.15 -14.06
CA ALA A 244 -30.92 -11.37 -13.61
C ALA A 244 -31.05 -11.36 -12.08
N SER A 245 -29.98 -11.68 -11.35
CA SER A 245 -29.98 -11.70 -9.87
C SER A 245 -29.66 -10.34 -9.23
N PHE A 246 -29.31 -9.30 -10.01
CA PHE A 246 -28.78 -8.04 -9.48
C PHE A 246 -29.84 -7.07 -8.94
N GLY A 247 -31.12 -7.38 -9.05
CA GLY A 247 -32.21 -6.49 -8.56
C GLY A 247 -32.00 -5.92 -7.13
N PRO A 248 -31.49 -6.70 -6.16
CA PRO A 248 -31.23 -6.22 -4.81
C PRO A 248 -29.96 -5.35 -4.65
N LEU A 249 -29.12 -5.24 -5.69
CA LEU A 249 -27.84 -4.53 -5.63
C LEU A 249 -27.98 -3.08 -6.07
N SER A 250 -27.21 -2.19 -5.48
CA SER A 250 -27.12 -0.79 -5.90
C SER A 250 -26.48 -0.66 -7.29
N GLU A 251 -26.86 0.40 -8.01
CA GLU A 251 -26.32 0.69 -9.33
C GLU A 251 -24.77 0.73 -9.37
N PRO A 252 -24.06 1.39 -8.44
CA PRO A 252 -22.59 1.38 -8.44
C PRO A 252 -21.98 -0.03 -8.37
N ILE A 253 -22.57 -0.96 -7.63
CA ILE A 253 -22.10 -2.35 -7.54
C ILE A 253 -22.30 -3.07 -8.88
N GLN A 254 -23.47 -2.88 -9.54
CA GLN A 254 -23.73 -3.45 -10.86
C GLN A 254 -22.75 -2.92 -11.90
N GLN A 255 -22.47 -1.61 -11.90
CA GLN A 255 -21.50 -0.97 -12.78
C GLN A 255 -20.08 -1.49 -12.54
N LEU A 256 -19.67 -1.62 -11.28
CA LEU A 256 -18.37 -2.21 -10.94
C LEU A 256 -18.23 -3.63 -11.49
N TYR A 257 -19.26 -4.46 -11.32
CA TYR A 257 -19.26 -5.82 -11.87
C TYR A 257 -19.08 -5.81 -13.41
N LEU A 258 -19.78 -4.93 -14.12
CA LEU A 258 -19.69 -4.83 -15.58
C LEU A 258 -18.30 -4.33 -16.05
N ILE A 259 -17.68 -3.40 -15.32
CA ILE A 259 -16.32 -2.94 -15.58
C ILE A 259 -15.32 -4.09 -15.41
N LEU A 260 -15.43 -4.84 -14.32
CA LEU A 260 -14.58 -6.00 -14.07
C LEU A 260 -14.82 -7.13 -15.06
N ALA A 261 -16.07 -7.33 -15.52
CA ALA A 261 -16.40 -8.28 -16.58
C ALA A 261 -15.65 -7.94 -17.89
N GLU A 262 -15.67 -6.67 -18.32
CA GLU A 262 -14.89 -6.24 -19.50
C GLU A 262 -13.39 -6.50 -19.31
N ARG A 263 -12.84 -6.10 -18.14
CA ARG A 263 -11.44 -6.33 -17.85
C ARG A 263 -11.06 -7.81 -17.86
N SER A 264 -11.97 -8.68 -17.40
CA SER A 264 -11.78 -10.14 -17.46
C SER A 264 -11.71 -10.63 -18.92
N LEU A 265 -12.55 -10.09 -19.81
CA LEU A 265 -12.47 -10.44 -21.24
C LEU A 265 -11.19 -9.91 -21.90
N ASP A 266 -10.64 -8.76 -21.46
CA ASP A 266 -9.32 -8.29 -21.94
C ASP A 266 -8.20 -9.27 -21.57
N ILE A 267 -8.28 -9.89 -20.39
CA ILE A 267 -7.32 -10.92 -19.95
C ILE A 267 -7.47 -12.17 -20.82
N VAL A 268 -8.70 -12.62 -21.06
CA VAL A 268 -8.97 -13.78 -21.93
C VAL A 268 -8.50 -13.55 -23.36
N GLU A 269 -8.70 -12.34 -23.90
CA GLU A 269 -8.22 -11.99 -25.25
C GLU A 269 -6.71 -12.02 -25.37
N ARG A 270 -5.98 -11.56 -24.34
CA ARG A 270 -4.52 -11.69 -24.32
C ARG A 270 -4.04 -13.13 -24.21
N ARG A 271 -4.78 -14.00 -23.54
CA ARG A 271 -4.48 -15.42 -23.39
C ARG A 271 -4.77 -16.23 -24.66
N ASP A 272 -5.95 -16.07 -25.22
CA ASP A 272 -6.51 -16.98 -26.25
C ASP A 272 -6.58 -16.34 -27.66
N GLY A 273 -6.36 -15.02 -27.73
CA GLY A 273 -6.57 -14.24 -28.96
C GLY A 273 -8.04 -13.85 -29.20
N PRO A 274 -8.29 -13.06 -30.24
CA PRO A 274 -9.65 -12.65 -30.61
C PRO A 274 -10.46 -13.83 -31.14
N GLY A 275 -11.79 -13.87 -30.84
CA GLY A 275 -12.67 -14.93 -31.27
C GLY A 275 -14.14 -14.52 -31.32
N LYS A 276 -14.98 -15.29 -32.06
CA LYS A 276 -16.43 -15.02 -32.20
C LYS A 276 -17.14 -15.03 -30.84
N ALA A 277 -16.82 -15.98 -29.96
CA ALA A 277 -17.42 -16.10 -28.64
C ALA A 277 -17.08 -14.88 -27.77
N LEU A 278 -15.81 -14.43 -27.77
CA LEU A 278 -15.37 -13.24 -27.07
C LEU A 278 -16.09 -11.98 -27.57
N THR A 279 -16.20 -11.81 -28.89
CA THR A 279 -16.94 -10.68 -29.51
C THR A 279 -18.40 -10.67 -29.10
N ALA A 280 -19.05 -11.83 -29.11
CA ALA A 280 -20.43 -11.96 -28.67
C ALA A 280 -20.60 -11.59 -27.20
N PHE A 281 -19.69 -12.02 -26.33
CA PHE A 281 -19.74 -11.70 -24.90
C PHE A 281 -19.54 -10.20 -24.66
N ARG A 282 -18.56 -9.55 -25.33
CA ARG A 282 -18.38 -8.09 -25.25
C ARG A 282 -19.64 -7.31 -25.64
N LYS A 283 -20.33 -7.75 -26.71
CA LYS A 283 -21.61 -7.17 -27.12
C LYS A 283 -22.66 -7.26 -26.00
N ARG A 284 -22.77 -8.39 -25.30
CA ARG A 284 -23.70 -8.57 -24.19
C ARG A 284 -23.38 -7.64 -23.01
N ILE A 285 -22.11 -7.52 -22.62
CA ILE A 285 -21.68 -6.55 -21.57
C ILE A 285 -22.04 -5.12 -21.99
N SER A 286 -21.79 -4.73 -23.24
CA SER A 286 -22.12 -3.40 -23.76
C SER A 286 -23.64 -3.10 -23.69
N ILE A 287 -24.49 -4.10 -23.97
CA ILE A 287 -25.95 -3.96 -23.83
C ILE A 287 -26.31 -3.78 -22.34
N ALA A 288 -25.76 -4.61 -21.46
CA ALA A 288 -26.02 -4.53 -20.01
C ALA A 288 -25.65 -3.14 -19.43
N LYS A 289 -24.50 -2.59 -19.81
CA LYS A 289 -24.05 -1.24 -19.40
C LYS A 289 -25.01 -0.12 -19.85
N ARG A 290 -25.68 -0.26 -20.97
CA ARG A 290 -26.68 0.72 -21.43
C ARG A 290 -27.97 0.66 -20.64
N ASN A 291 -28.35 -0.53 -20.20
CA ASN A 291 -29.58 -0.77 -19.45
C ASN A 291 -29.44 -0.45 -17.94
N SER A 292 -28.21 -0.27 -17.46
CA SER A 292 -27.89 0.07 -16.06
C SER A 292 -27.65 1.59 -15.86
N LYS A 293 -27.96 2.42 -16.88
CA LYS A 293 -28.01 3.89 -16.82
C LYS A 293 -29.47 4.35 -16.69
#